data_0b3e16c2a2be743103c5a8b68dd1c28c
#
_entry.id   0b3e16c2a2be743103c5a8b68dd1c28c
#
_cell.length_a   1.000
_cell.length_b   1.000
_cell.length_c   1.000
_cell.angle_alpha   90.00
_cell.angle_beta   90.00
_cell.angle_gamma   90.00
#
_symmetry.space_group_name_H-M   'P 1'
#
loop_
_entity.id
_entity.type
_entity.pdbx_description
1 polymer ?
#
loop_
_entity_poly.entity_id
_entity_poly.type
_entity_poly.pdbx_seq_one_letter_code
_entity_poly.pdbx_strand_id
1 'polypeptide(L)'
;MDRTWRPNGWLAFVFAFVFQQFVFLYVNRIKTFWCYTVILLLLMALEMNVFSPEWLPVWLIDLSRMTFFLACIVHSLVIVRTYNAEEQRTWFAHGGRTTLTILTTFLPILVVRTFFYEPFSIPAGSMKPTFNVGNHIVIEKLGYGNYRLFGVPIMSAIPTKSPARGDIIVFQYPADLSIDYVKRVVGLPGDKVVYQDNVLRVFSDCIDNKPCESVVNSTTYRTELITLYIKESIGDKSY
;
A
#
# COMPACT_ATOMS: atom_id res chain seq x y z
N MET A 1 -8.27 45.70 -14.00
CA MET A 1 -9.00 45.07 -15.10
C MET A 1 -8.59 43.62 -15.12
N ASP A 2 -9.37 42.73 -14.48
CA ASP A 2 -9.11 41.30 -14.54
C ASP A 2 -9.34 40.83 -15.97
N ARG A 3 -8.28 40.33 -16.60
CA ARG A 3 -8.40 39.66 -17.90
C ARG A 3 -9.36 38.50 -17.72
N THR A 4 -10.40 38.45 -18.56
CA THR A 4 -11.31 37.31 -18.63
C THR A 4 -10.48 36.04 -18.75
N TRP A 5 -10.50 35.22 -17.68
CA TRP A 5 -9.70 34.02 -17.63
C TRP A 5 -10.39 32.87 -18.37
N ARG A 6 -9.60 32.12 -19.12
CA ARG A 6 -10.04 30.84 -19.72
C ARG A 6 -9.05 29.73 -19.36
N PRO A 7 -9.52 28.53 -19.03
CA PRO A 7 -8.62 27.42 -18.79
C PRO A 7 -7.86 27.04 -20.05
N ASN A 8 -6.57 26.73 -19.90
CA ASN A 8 -5.73 26.27 -21.01
C ASN A 8 -6.03 24.81 -21.30
N GLY A 9 -6.36 24.48 -22.57
CA GLY A 9 -6.70 23.13 -22.99
C GLY A 9 -5.57 22.12 -22.81
N TRP A 10 -4.31 22.52 -23.05
CA TRP A 10 -3.15 21.66 -22.82
C TRP A 10 -2.96 21.33 -21.34
N LEU A 11 -3.06 22.33 -20.46
CA LEU A 11 -2.99 22.09 -19.02
C LEU A 11 -4.17 21.23 -18.53
N ALA A 12 -5.37 21.45 -19.05
CA ALA A 12 -6.53 20.61 -18.71
C ALA A 12 -6.29 19.16 -19.15
N PHE A 13 -5.72 18.93 -20.35
CA PHE A 13 -5.37 17.59 -20.81
C PHE A 13 -4.33 16.94 -19.87
N VAL A 14 -3.25 17.64 -19.53
CA VAL A 14 -2.21 17.11 -18.62
C VAL A 14 -2.79 16.81 -17.24
N PHE A 15 -3.60 17.71 -16.66
CA PHE A 15 -4.27 17.45 -15.39
C PHE A 15 -5.23 16.26 -15.46
N ALA A 16 -6.01 16.12 -16.53
CA ALA A 16 -6.91 14.99 -16.70
C ALA A 16 -6.16 13.67 -16.85
N PHE A 17 -5.04 13.69 -17.57
CA PHE A 17 -4.20 12.51 -17.80
C PHE A 17 -3.50 12.04 -16.53
N VAL A 18 -2.94 12.95 -15.72
CA VAL A 18 -2.16 12.61 -14.51
C VAL A 18 -3.03 12.48 -13.27
N PHE A 19 -3.97 13.40 -13.08
CA PHE A 19 -4.77 13.54 -11.86
C PHE A 19 -6.26 13.26 -12.05
N GLN A 20 -6.65 12.79 -13.22
CA GLN A 20 -8.03 12.40 -13.56
C GLN A 20 -9.06 13.47 -13.15
N GLN A 21 -10.00 13.15 -12.25
CA GLN A 21 -11.10 14.05 -11.84
C GLN A 21 -10.64 15.40 -11.24
N PHE A 22 -9.41 15.53 -10.77
CA PHE A 22 -8.90 16.79 -10.22
C PHE A 22 -8.81 17.90 -11.28
N VAL A 23 -8.82 17.56 -12.58
CA VAL A 23 -8.94 18.53 -13.66
C VAL A 23 -10.17 19.41 -13.52
N PHE A 24 -11.29 18.88 -12.98
CA PHE A 24 -12.53 19.64 -12.83
C PHE A 24 -12.41 20.78 -11.81
N LEU A 25 -11.47 20.71 -10.86
CA LEU A 25 -11.12 21.85 -10.01
C LEU A 25 -10.42 22.93 -10.82
N TYR A 26 -9.47 22.55 -11.69
CA TYR A 26 -8.76 23.49 -12.56
C TYR A 26 -9.72 24.20 -13.52
N VAL A 27 -10.67 23.48 -14.14
CA VAL A 27 -11.65 24.07 -15.06
C VAL A 27 -12.86 24.69 -14.36
N ASN A 28 -12.79 24.96 -13.05
CA ASN A 28 -13.81 25.66 -12.25
C ASN A 28 -15.17 24.92 -12.15
N ARG A 29 -15.17 23.59 -12.09
CA ARG A 29 -16.37 22.74 -12.06
C ARG A 29 -16.41 21.82 -10.83
N ILE A 30 -16.59 22.39 -9.64
CA ILE A 30 -16.56 21.64 -8.37
C ILE A 30 -17.67 20.57 -8.28
N LYS A 31 -18.85 20.81 -8.83
CA LYS A 31 -19.94 19.83 -8.85
C LYS A 31 -19.56 18.61 -9.68
N THR A 32 -18.95 18.83 -10.84
CA THR A 32 -18.43 17.76 -11.70
C THR A 32 -17.32 16.99 -11.01
N PHE A 33 -16.40 17.67 -10.31
CA PHE A 33 -15.37 17.01 -9.50
C PHE A 33 -15.99 16.01 -8.51
N TRP A 34 -16.96 16.43 -7.71
CA TRP A 34 -17.61 15.53 -6.75
C TRP A 34 -18.35 14.38 -7.41
N CYS A 35 -19.04 14.63 -8.53
CA CYS A 35 -19.71 13.58 -9.30
C CYS A 35 -18.71 12.49 -9.74
N TYR A 36 -17.60 12.88 -10.35
CA TYR A 36 -16.55 11.93 -10.77
C TYR A 36 -15.85 11.26 -9.59
N THR A 37 -15.70 11.96 -8.46
CA THR A 37 -15.14 11.36 -7.23
C THR A 37 -16.04 10.25 -6.70
N VAL A 38 -17.37 10.46 -6.67
CA VAL A 38 -18.33 9.42 -6.25
C VAL A 38 -18.29 8.23 -7.21
N ILE A 39 -18.26 8.47 -8.53
CA ILE A 39 -18.16 7.40 -9.52
C ILE A 39 -16.87 6.59 -9.29
N LEU A 40 -15.72 7.26 -9.08
CA LEU A 40 -14.46 6.58 -8.80
C LEU A 40 -14.54 5.71 -7.54
N LEU A 41 -15.11 6.22 -6.45
CA LEU A 41 -15.28 5.46 -5.21
C LEU A 41 -16.18 4.23 -5.40
N LEU A 42 -17.24 4.34 -6.20
CA LEU A 42 -18.11 3.21 -6.54
C LEU A 42 -17.35 2.16 -7.37
N LEU A 43 -16.55 2.58 -8.35
CA LEU A 43 -15.69 1.67 -9.12
C LEU A 43 -14.68 0.96 -8.23
N MET A 44 -14.02 1.67 -7.31
CA MET A 44 -13.10 1.07 -6.34
C MET A 44 -13.79 0.08 -5.41
N ALA A 45 -15.02 0.38 -4.95
CA ALA A 45 -15.81 -0.54 -4.12
C ALA A 45 -16.19 -1.83 -4.86
N LEU A 46 -16.48 -1.74 -6.16
CA LEU A 46 -16.68 -2.91 -7.02
C LEU A 46 -15.42 -3.77 -7.13
N GLU A 47 -14.23 -3.15 -7.30
CA GLU A 47 -12.95 -3.86 -7.38
C GLU A 47 -12.58 -4.58 -6.08
N MET A 48 -12.88 -3.98 -4.93
CA MET A 48 -12.61 -4.58 -3.61
C MET A 48 -13.54 -5.74 -3.25
N ASN A 49 -14.35 -6.22 -4.19
CA ASN A 49 -15.37 -7.26 -3.97
C ASN A 49 -16.39 -6.90 -2.87
N VAL A 50 -16.54 -5.64 -2.55
CA VAL A 50 -17.54 -5.19 -1.55
C VAL A 50 -18.96 -5.42 -2.08
N PHE A 51 -19.15 -5.23 -3.41
CA PHE A 51 -20.45 -5.38 -4.08
C PHE A 51 -20.35 -6.15 -5.40
N SER A 52 -19.20 -6.72 -5.77
CA SER A 52 -19.07 -7.42 -7.04
C SER A 52 -19.77 -8.78 -6.94
N PRO A 53 -20.82 -9.00 -7.73
CA PRO A 53 -21.37 -10.34 -7.86
C PRO A 53 -20.34 -11.24 -8.54
N GLU A 54 -20.26 -12.50 -8.13
CA GLU A 54 -19.31 -13.49 -8.67
C GLU A 54 -19.38 -13.66 -10.21
N TRP A 55 -20.50 -13.26 -10.82
CA TRP A 55 -20.71 -13.32 -12.26
C TRP A 55 -20.12 -12.12 -13.03
N LEU A 56 -19.61 -11.07 -12.34
CA LEU A 56 -19.05 -9.90 -13.03
C LEU A 56 -17.64 -10.19 -13.57
N PRO A 57 -17.44 -10.26 -14.88
CA PRO A 57 -16.13 -10.58 -15.43
C PRO A 57 -15.13 -9.43 -15.22
N VAL A 58 -13.89 -9.77 -14.90
CA VAL A 58 -12.82 -8.79 -14.59
C VAL A 58 -12.60 -7.79 -15.73
N TRP A 59 -12.74 -8.21 -16.99
CA TRP A 59 -12.57 -7.30 -18.14
C TRP A 59 -13.60 -6.15 -18.18
N LEU A 60 -14.80 -6.34 -17.60
CA LEU A 60 -15.78 -5.25 -17.47
C LEU A 60 -15.32 -4.18 -16.47
N ILE A 61 -14.65 -4.59 -15.41
CA ILE A 61 -14.08 -3.66 -14.43
C ILE A 61 -12.97 -2.85 -15.09
N ASP A 62 -12.06 -3.51 -15.82
CA ASP A 62 -10.99 -2.84 -16.54
C ASP A 62 -11.54 -1.88 -17.61
N LEU A 63 -12.56 -2.30 -18.35
CA LEU A 63 -13.23 -1.46 -19.34
C LEU A 63 -13.87 -0.21 -18.69
N SER A 64 -14.50 -0.37 -17.51
CA SER A 64 -15.11 0.74 -16.79
C SER A 64 -14.08 1.79 -16.34
N ARG A 65 -12.89 1.33 -15.91
CA ARG A 65 -11.74 2.21 -15.54
C ARG A 65 -11.22 2.99 -16.74
N MET A 66 -11.02 2.30 -17.86
CA MET A 66 -10.61 2.94 -19.11
C MET A 66 -11.64 3.98 -19.60
N THR A 67 -12.92 3.62 -19.51
CA THR A 67 -14.02 4.53 -19.86
C THR A 67 -14.05 5.75 -18.93
N PHE A 68 -13.88 5.55 -17.63
CA PHE A 68 -13.80 6.64 -16.65
C PHE A 68 -12.62 7.58 -16.96
N PHE A 69 -11.44 7.01 -17.23
CA PHE A 69 -10.24 7.78 -17.58
C PHE A 69 -10.46 8.62 -18.82
N LEU A 70 -10.97 8.03 -19.89
CA LEU A 70 -11.25 8.73 -21.15
C LEU A 70 -12.36 9.80 -20.96
N ALA A 71 -13.38 9.49 -20.16
CA ALA A 71 -14.44 10.44 -19.86
C ALA A 71 -13.92 11.69 -19.14
N CYS A 72 -12.98 11.56 -18.20
CA CYS A 72 -12.34 12.71 -17.54
C CYS A 72 -11.63 13.61 -18.56
N ILE A 73 -10.87 13.02 -19.50
CA ILE A 73 -10.15 13.77 -20.52
C ILE A 73 -11.12 14.48 -21.47
N VAL A 74 -12.03 13.72 -22.07
CA VAL A 74 -12.96 14.27 -23.07
C VAL A 74 -13.86 15.34 -22.47
N HIS A 75 -14.47 15.06 -21.31
CA HIS A 75 -15.36 16.00 -20.64
C HIS A 75 -14.65 17.29 -20.21
N SER A 76 -13.42 17.19 -19.70
CA SER A 76 -12.64 18.37 -19.33
C SER A 76 -12.31 19.24 -20.56
N LEU A 77 -11.95 18.64 -21.70
CA LEU A 77 -11.67 19.36 -22.94
C LEU A 77 -12.93 20.01 -23.53
N VAL A 78 -14.10 19.33 -23.43
CA VAL A 78 -15.38 19.93 -23.82
C VAL A 78 -15.69 21.15 -22.95
N ILE A 79 -15.52 21.07 -21.63
CA ILE A 79 -15.71 22.21 -20.71
C ILE A 79 -14.77 23.36 -21.10
N VAL A 80 -13.49 23.09 -21.40
CA VAL A 80 -12.55 24.15 -21.80
C VAL A 80 -13.00 24.85 -23.06
N ARG A 81 -13.51 24.12 -24.05
CA ARG A 81 -14.01 24.70 -25.33
C ARG A 81 -15.28 25.53 -25.14
N THR A 82 -16.17 25.13 -24.24
CA THR A 82 -17.46 25.77 -23.97
C THR A 82 -17.41 26.73 -22.78
N TYR A 83 -16.22 27.00 -22.22
CA TYR A 83 -16.05 27.81 -21.02
C TYR A 83 -16.47 29.26 -21.25
N ASN A 84 -17.40 29.75 -20.45
CA ASN A 84 -17.78 31.16 -20.46
C ASN A 84 -16.75 32.00 -19.69
N ALA A 85 -16.08 32.92 -20.38
CA ALA A 85 -15.04 33.77 -19.79
C ALA A 85 -15.57 34.82 -18.80
N GLU A 86 -16.89 35.06 -18.76
CA GLU A 86 -17.54 35.95 -17.79
C GLU A 86 -17.79 35.29 -16.44
N GLU A 87 -17.65 33.95 -16.36
CA GLU A 87 -17.85 33.19 -15.12
C GLU A 87 -16.75 33.53 -14.10
N GLN A 88 -17.18 33.88 -12.90
CA GLN A 88 -16.21 34.21 -11.83
C GLN A 88 -15.37 32.99 -11.48
N ARG A 89 -14.07 33.17 -11.55
CA ARG A 89 -13.09 32.14 -11.21
C ARG A 89 -13.09 31.92 -9.70
N THR A 90 -13.44 30.71 -9.27
CA THR A 90 -13.36 30.33 -7.84
C THR A 90 -11.90 30.28 -7.35
N TRP A 91 -11.72 30.41 -6.04
CA TRP A 91 -10.39 30.48 -5.43
C TRP A 91 -9.54 29.23 -5.71
N PHE A 92 -10.14 28.04 -5.80
CA PHE A 92 -9.44 26.77 -6.05
C PHE A 92 -9.05 26.58 -7.53
N ALA A 93 -9.69 27.23 -8.46
CA ALA A 93 -9.41 27.12 -9.89
C ALA A 93 -8.16 27.91 -10.33
N HIS A 94 -7.46 28.58 -9.44
CA HIS A 94 -6.17 29.22 -9.71
C HIS A 94 -5.09 28.14 -9.76
N GLY A 95 -4.30 28.06 -10.83
CA GLY A 95 -3.34 26.98 -11.07
C GLY A 95 -2.49 26.58 -9.88
N GLY A 96 -1.89 27.55 -9.17
CA GLY A 96 -1.13 27.26 -7.94
C GLY A 96 -1.98 26.68 -6.79
N ARG A 97 -3.22 27.15 -6.64
CA ARG A 97 -4.14 26.65 -5.60
C ARG A 97 -4.71 25.29 -5.96
N THR A 98 -4.98 25.03 -7.23
CA THR A 98 -5.34 23.68 -7.71
C THR A 98 -4.23 22.68 -7.40
N THR A 99 -2.98 23.05 -7.71
CA THR A 99 -1.82 22.22 -7.39
C THR A 99 -1.71 22.00 -5.87
N LEU A 100 -1.89 23.05 -5.07
CA LEU A 100 -1.89 22.93 -3.61
C LEU A 100 -3.00 21.99 -3.11
N THR A 101 -4.21 22.08 -3.67
CA THR A 101 -5.33 21.19 -3.31
C THR A 101 -4.99 19.73 -3.64
N ILE A 102 -4.38 19.47 -4.78
CA ILE A 102 -3.90 18.13 -5.16
C ILE A 102 -2.85 17.65 -4.16
N LEU A 103 -1.84 18.45 -3.88
CA LEU A 103 -0.78 18.11 -2.93
C LEU A 103 -1.34 17.80 -1.52
N THR A 104 -2.23 18.65 -1.00
CA THR A 104 -2.83 18.44 0.32
C THR A 104 -3.73 17.20 0.38
N THR A 105 -4.26 16.75 -0.74
CA THR A 105 -5.05 15.51 -0.83
C THR A 105 -4.16 14.26 -0.87
N PHE A 106 -3.11 14.27 -1.68
CA PHE A 106 -2.26 13.09 -1.88
C PHE A 106 -1.17 12.94 -0.80
N LEU A 107 -0.64 14.05 -0.28
CA LEU A 107 0.44 14.01 0.72
C LEU A 107 0.08 13.20 1.98
N PRO A 108 -1.11 13.36 2.62
CA PRO A 108 -1.48 12.54 3.75
C PRO A 108 -1.55 11.04 3.42
N ILE A 109 -2.04 10.68 2.23
CA ILE A 109 -2.11 9.29 1.78
C ILE A 109 -0.69 8.70 1.65
N LEU A 110 0.23 9.44 1.04
CA LEU A 110 1.63 9.03 0.93
C LEU A 110 2.30 8.90 2.29
N VAL A 111 2.04 9.84 3.21
CA VAL A 111 2.57 9.80 4.59
C VAL A 111 2.04 8.55 5.31
N VAL A 112 0.74 8.28 5.27
CA VAL A 112 0.16 7.09 5.91
C VAL A 112 0.76 5.83 5.31
N ARG A 113 0.86 5.72 3.98
CA ARG A 113 1.42 4.56 3.30
C ARG A 113 2.91 4.36 3.60
N THR A 114 3.67 5.44 3.74
CA THR A 114 5.12 5.36 4.01
C THR A 114 5.40 4.95 5.44
N PHE A 115 4.73 5.56 6.41
CA PHE A 115 5.11 5.49 7.82
C PHE A 115 4.21 4.62 8.69
N PHE A 116 2.95 4.42 8.31
CA PHE A 116 1.98 3.75 9.18
C PHE A 116 1.55 2.40 8.63
N TYR A 117 0.91 2.37 7.47
CA TYR A 117 0.26 1.16 6.95
C TYR A 117 0.51 0.98 5.46
N GLU A 118 0.81 -0.24 5.07
CA GLU A 118 0.96 -0.61 3.66
C GLU A 118 0.07 -1.80 3.31
N PRO A 119 -0.81 -1.67 2.30
CA PRO A 119 -1.52 -2.83 1.76
C PRO A 119 -0.55 -3.74 1.02
N PHE A 120 -0.64 -5.03 1.30
CA PHE A 120 0.22 -6.06 0.73
C PHE A 120 -0.63 -7.25 0.24
N SER A 121 -0.27 -7.82 -0.91
CA SER A 121 -0.91 -9.01 -1.45
C SER A 121 -0.02 -10.23 -1.23
N ILE A 122 -0.60 -11.34 -0.79
CA ILE A 122 0.14 -12.58 -0.52
C ILE A 122 0.41 -13.31 -1.84
N PRO A 123 1.66 -13.36 -2.34
CA PRO A 123 1.97 -13.94 -3.63
C PRO A 123 2.16 -15.47 -3.59
N ALA A 124 2.43 -16.06 -2.41
CA ALA A 124 2.84 -17.44 -2.26
C ALA A 124 2.08 -18.17 -1.16
N GLY A 125 1.92 -19.50 -1.32
CA GLY A 125 1.19 -20.34 -0.37
C GLY A 125 1.95 -20.78 0.87
N SER A 126 3.16 -20.25 1.14
CA SER A 126 4.00 -20.67 2.28
C SER A 126 3.43 -20.33 3.67
N MET A 127 2.37 -19.51 3.71
CA MET A 127 1.66 -19.13 4.93
C MET A 127 0.31 -19.84 5.10
N LYS A 128 0.01 -20.83 4.26
CA LYS A 128 -1.20 -21.66 4.45
C LYS A 128 -1.12 -22.48 5.75
N PRO A 129 -2.23 -22.67 6.45
CA PRO A 129 -3.59 -22.25 6.14
C PRO A 129 -3.91 -20.81 6.59
N THR A 130 -2.99 -20.08 7.24
CA THR A 130 -3.25 -18.75 7.80
C THR A 130 -3.61 -17.75 6.70
N PHE A 131 -2.86 -17.77 5.58
CA PHE A 131 -3.14 -16.93 4.41
C PHE A 131 -3.17 -17.78 3.14
N ASN A 132 -4.15 -17.50 2.30
CA ASN A 132 -4.20 -18.03 0.94
C ASN A 132 -3.51 -17.10 -0.04
N VAL A 133 -3.06 -17.65 -1.16
CA VAL A 133 -2.55 -16.86 -2.29
C VAL A 133 -3.64 -15.89 -2.76
N GLY A 134 -3.28 -14.64 -2.99
CA GLY A 134 -4.21 -13.58 -3.37
C GLY A 134 -4.90 -12.87 -2.21
N ASN A 135 -4.76 -13.31 -0.96
CA ASN A 135 -5.26 -12.54 0.17
C ASN A 135 -4.56 -11.18 0.25
N HIS A 136 -5.32 -10.17 0.64
CA HIS A 136 -4.82 -8.83 0.94
C HIS A 136 -4.71 -8.63 2.44
N ILE A 137 -3.57 -8.13 2.89
CA ILE A 137 -3.29 -7.80 4.29
C ILE A 137 -2.85 -6.35 4.39
N VAL A 138 -2.94 -5.80 5.58
CA VAL A 138 -2.40 -4.47 5.89
C VAL A 138 -1.25 -4.64 6.87
N ILE A 139 -0.08 -4.14 6.49
CA ILE A 139 1.15 -4.22 7.27
C ILE A 139 1.28 -2.95 8.10
N GLU A 140 1.50 -3.09 9.41
CA GLU A 140 1.90 -1.98 10.28
C GLU A 140 3.40 -1.73 10.12
N LYS A 141 3.79 -0.49 9.87
CA LYS A 141 5.20 -0.08 9.69
C LYS A 141 5.74 0.75 10.85
N LEU A 142 4.84 1.40 11.59
CA LEU A 142 5.23 2.32 12.65
C LEU A 142 5.99 1.61 13.77
N GLY A 143 7.20 2.08 14.03
CA GLY A 143 8.07 1.56 15.09
C GLY A 143 9.05 0.47 14.64
N TYR A 144 8.94 -0.05 13.42
CA TYR A 144 9.87 -1.08 12.90
C TYR A 144 11.09 -0.51 12.16
N GLY A 145 11.16 0.82 12.01
CA GLY A 145 12.36 1.52 11.56
C GLY A 145 12.67 1.47 10.07
N ASN A 146 11.95 0.71 9.27
CA ASN A 146 12.17 0.60 7.83
C ASN A 146 10.98 1.19 7.05
N TYR A 147 11.12 2.44 6.63
CA TYR A 147 10.06 3.19 5.95
C TYR A 147 10.32 3.25 4.45
N ARG A 148 9.45 2.60 3.70
CA ARG A 148 9.53 2.49 2.24
C ARG A 148 8.24 2.97 1.60
N LEU A 149 8.36 3.51 0.40
CA LEU A 149 7.22 3.89 -0.44
C LEU A 149 7.37 3.19 -1.79
N PHE A 150 6.42 2.34 -2.15
CA PHE A 150 6.44 1.54 -3.38
C PHE A 150 7.77 0.77 -3.58
N GLY A 151 8.29 0.16 -2.51
CA GLY A 151 9.56 -0.57 -2.57
C GLY A 151 10.81 0.30 -2.45
N VAL A 152 10.72 1.62 -2.62
CA VAL A 152 11.86 2.54 -2.50
C VAL A 152 12.08 2.92 -1.04
N PRO A 153 13.29 2.76 -0.49
CA PRO A 153 13.60 3.20 0.87
C PRO A 153 13.58 4.73 0.96
N ILE A 154 12.75 5.26 1.86
CA ILE A 154 12.61 6.71 2.09
C ILE A 154 13.40 7.12 3.34
N MET A 155 13.26 6.35 4.41
CA MET A 155 13.92 6.63 5.68
C MET A 155 14.13 5.35 6.47
N SER A 156 15.24 5.25 7.19
CA SER A 156 15.47 4.25 8.22
C SER A 156 15.63 4.92 9.58
N ALA A 157 15.06 4.33 10.60
CA ALA A 157 15.15 4.81 11.99
C ALA A 157 15.46 3.64 12.92
N ILE A 158 15.91 3.94 14.12
CA ILE A 158 16.13 2.91 15.15
C ILE A 158 14.77 2.30 15.50
N PRO A 159 14.61 0.96 15.41
CA PRO A 159 13.36 0.31 15.76
C PRO A 159 13.00 0.56 17.23
N THR A 160 11.76 0.95 17.47
CA THR A 160 11.18 1.09 18.82
C THR A 160 10.28 -0.08 19.18
N LYS A 161 9.91 -0.90 18.18
CA LYS A 161 9.15 -2.13 18.33
C LYS A 161 9.99 -3.31 17.88
N SER A 162 9.87 -4.43 18.58
CA SER A 162 10.43 -5.71 18.16
C SER A 162 9.29 -6.71 17.95
N PRO A 163 9.39 -7.58 16.94
CA PRO A 163 8.39 -8.61 16.74
C PRO A 163 8.40 -9.60 17.89
N ALA A 164 7.22 -10.07 18.28
CA ALA A 164 7.05 -11.14 19.27
C ALA A 164 7.04 -12.51 18.57
N ARG A 165 7.24 -13.58 19.38
CA ARG A 165 7.07 -14.94 18.88
C ARG A 165 5.61 -15.18 18.48
N GLY A 166 5.41 -15.72 17.27
CA GLY A 166 4.09 -15.92 16.69
C GLY A 166 3.65 -14.83 15.74
N ASP A 167 4.25 -13.64 15.79
CA ASP A 167 3.93 -12.55 14.88
C ASP A 167 4.21 -12.92 13.44
N ILE A 168 3.43 -12.37 12.55
CA ILE A 168 3.66 -12.47 11.12
C ILE A 168 4.34 -11.20 10.65
N ILE A 169 5.52 -11.34 10.06
CA ILE A 169 6.32 -10.23 9.59
C ILE A 169 6.48 -10.27 8.08
N VAL A 170 6.59 -9.08 7.49
CA VAL A 170 6.99 -8.90 6.09
C VAL A 170 8.39 -8.29 6.08
N PHE A 171 9.29 -8.91 5.37
CA PHE A 171 10.69 -8.48 5.26
C PHE A 171 11.25 -8.76 3.88
N GLN A 172 12.29 -8.04 3.51
CA GLN A 172 12.97 -8.26 2.25
C GLN A 172 13.81 -9.53 2.29
N TYR A 173 13.79 -10.27 1.20
CA TYR A 173 14.66 -11.43 1.06
C TYR A 173 16.13 -10.99 1.01
N PRO A 174 17.01 -11.49 1.90
CA PRO A 174 18.38 -10.99 2.02
C PRO A 174 19.25 -11.15 0.76
N ALA A 175 18.97 -12.18 -0.06
CA ALA A 175 19.72 -12.40 -1.29
C ALA A 175 19.19 -11.57 -2.47
N ASP A 176 17.94 -11.10 -2.40
CA ASP A 176 17.32 -10.25 -3.41
C ASP A 176 16.33 -9.29 -2.74
N LEU A 177 16.76 -8.08 -2.50
CA LEU A 177 15.98 -7.05 -1.80
C LEU A 177 14.75 -6.55 -2.60
N SER A 178 14.56 -6.99 -3.84
CA SER A 178 13.36 -6.70 -4.63
C SER A 178 12.19 -7.60 -4.26
N ILE A 179 12.42 -8.69 -3.51
CA ILE A 179 11.43 -9.68 -3.14
C ILE A 179 11.07 -9.52 -1.66
N ASP A 180 9.78 -9.37 -1.38
CA ASP A 180 9.28 -9.34 -0.02
C ASP A 180 8.77 -10.73 0.39
N TYR A 181 9.17 -11.19 1.58
CA TYR A 181 8.73 -12.43 2.19
C TYR A 181 7.79 -12.16 3.35
N VAL A 182 6.79 -13.03 3.47
CA VAL A 182 5.86 -13.08 4.61
C VAL A 182 6.12 -14.36 5.38
N LYS A 183 6.51 -14.27 6.64
CA LYS A 183 6.81 -15.43 7.49
C LYS A 183 6.36 -15.17 8.93
N ARG A 184 6.19 -16.28 9.68
CA ARG A 184 5.90 -16.25 11.11
C ARG A 184 7.19 -16.31 11.90
N VAL A 185 7.32 -15.44 12.92
CA VAL A 185 8.42 -15.47 13.88
C VAL A 185 8.26 -16.69 14.78
N VAL A 186 9.21 -17.59 14.74
CA VAL A 186 9.20 -18.81 15.57
C VAL A 186 10.20 -18.75 16.71
N GLY A 187 11.31 -18.01 16.52
CA GLY A 187 12.35 -17.80 17.55
C GLY A 187 12.72 -16.33 17.63
N LEU A 188 13.17 -15.93 18.82
CA LEU A 188 13.65 -14.58 19.12
C LEU A 188 15.17 -14.64 19.37
N PRO A 189 15.86 -13.49 19.40
CA PRO A 189 17.28 -13.45 19.79
C PRO A 189 17.50 -14.13 21.13
N GLY A 190 18.48 -15.04 21.20
CA GLY A 190 18.78 -15.86 22.37
C GLY A 190 18.07 -17.23 22.41
N ASP A 191 17.07 -17.44 21.56
CA ASP A 191 16.42 -18.75 21.46
C ASP A 191 17.29 -19.78 20.73
N LYS A 192 17.25 -21.03 21.20
CA LYS A 192 17.75 -22.17 20.45
C LYS A 192 16.60 -22.84 19.70
N VAL A 193 16.69 -22.84 18.38
CA VAL A 193 15.68 -23.46 17.51
C VAL A 193 16.23 -24.76 16.92
N VAL A 194 15.49 -25.85 17.11
CA VAL A 194 15.86 -27.18 16.60
C VAL A 194 14.71 -27.69 15.74
N TYR A 195 15.03 -28.06 14.49
CA TYR A 195 14.08 -28.72 13.57
C TYR A 195 14.61 -30.13 13.26
N GLN A 196 13.90 -31.13 13.73
CA GLN A 196 14.25 -32.54 13.56
C GLN A 196 13.01 -33.35 13.45
N ASP A 197 13.01 -34.38 12.54
CA ASP A 197 11.90 -35.32 12.31
C ASP A 197 10.55 -34.62 12.07
N ASN A 198 10.57 -33.50 11.29
CA ASN A 198 9.41 -32.65 11.02
C ASN A 198 8.79 -32.02 12.27
N VAL A 199 9.53 -31.95 13.37
CA VAL A 199 9.13 -31.29 14.62
C VAL A 199 10.01 -30.09 14.86
N LEU A 200 9.38 -28.93 15.06
CA LEU A 200 10.04 -27.70 15.45
C LEU A 200 10.02 -27.58 16.98
N ARG A 201 11.19 -27.44 17.59
CA ARG A 201 11.35 -27.20 19.04
C ARG A 201 12.08 -25.87 19.23
N VAL A 202 11.54 -25.03 20.09
CA VAL A 202 12.13 -23.75 20.45
C VAL A 202 12.41 -23.74 21.95
N PHE A 203 13.64 -23.43 22.31
CA PHE A 203 14.10 -23.33 23.69
C PHE A 203 14.47 -21.88 23.96
N SER A 204 13.82 -21.23 24.90
CA SER A 204 14.13 -19.86 25.30
C SER A 204 15.11 -19.82 26.50
N ASP A 205 15.76 -18.69 26.64
CA ASP A 205 16.70 -18.41 27.77
C ASP A 205 17.85 -19.41 27.91
N CYS A 206 18.38 -19.91 26.80
CA CYS A 206 19.55 -20.76 26.75
C CYS A 206 20.85 -19.96 26.98
N ILE A 207 20.90 -19.13 28.04
CA ILE A 207 22.10 -18.41 28.45
C ILE A 207 22.77 -19.23 29.57
N ASP A 208 24.07 -19.56 29.36
CA ASP A 208 24.96 -20.18 30.31
C ASP A 208 24.46 -21.43 31.07
N ASN A 209 24.58 -22.59 30.42
CA ASN A 209 24.51 -23.94 31.04
C ASN A 209 23.25 -24.27 31.89
N LYS A 210 22.17 -23.54 31.79
CA LYS A 210 20.88 -23.93 32.35
C LYS A 210 20.10 -24.77 31.36
N PRO A 211 19.35 -25.82 31.81
CA PRO A 211 18.49 -26.58 30.96
C PRO A 211 17.44 -25.68 30.32
N CYS A 212 17.46 -25.59 29.00
CA CYS A 212 16.48 -24.82 28.23
C CYS A 212 15.10 -25.42 28.40
N GLU A 213 14.14 -24.67 28.87
CA GLU A 213 12.75 -25.10 28.96
C GLU A 213 12.07 -24.98 27.60
N SER A 214 11.41 -26.04 27.13
CA SER A 214 10.71 -26.02 25.84
C SER A 214 9.45 -25.17 25.94
N VAL A 215 9.42 -24.06 25.23
CA VAL A 215 8.30 -23.09 25.28
C VAL A 215 7.18 -23.42 24.29
N VAL A 216 7.38 -24.34 23.38
CA VAL A 216 6.39 -24.69 22.37
C VAL A 216 5.89 -26.12 22.61
N ASN A 217 4.64 -26.24 23.05
CA ASN A 217 3.91 -27.49 22.91
C ASN A 217 3.87 -27.86 21.43
N SER A 218 4.33 -29.08 21.13
CA SER A 218 4.42 -29.64 19.78
C SER A 218 3.09 -29.58 19.04
N THR A 219 2.80 -28.48 18.40
CA THR A 219 1.82 -28.49 17.32
C THR A 219 2.54 -29.01 16.10
N THR A 220 2.18 -30.21 15.67
CA THR A 220 2.72 -30.83 14.47
C THR A 220 2.35 -30.00 13.27
N TYR A 221 3.23 -29.07 12.86
CA TYR A 221 3.10 -28.39 11.60
C TYR A 221 3.63 -29.33 10.52
N ARG A 222 2.72 -29.98 9.84
CA ARG A 222 3.03 -30.68 8.57
C ARG A 222 3.29 -29.59 7.55
N THR A 223 4.54 -29.22 7.36
CA THR A 223 4.92 -28.08 6.52
C THR A 223 5.85 -28.53 5.43
N GLU A 224 5.39 -28.40 4.22
CA GLU A 224 6.26 -28.31 3.07
C GLU A 224 7.07 -27.01 3.22
N LEU A 225 8.39 -27.14 3.42
CA LEU A 225 9.41 -26.09 3.45
C LEU A 225 9.17 -24.92 4.42
N ILE A 226 9.55 -25.10 5.69
CA ILE A 226 9.82 -23.95 6.57
C ILE A 226 11.24 -23.46 6.27
N THR A 227 11.35 -22.31 5.64
CA THR A 227 12.62 -21.58 5.58
C THR A 227 12.72 -20.74 6.86
N LEU A 228 13.56 -21.20 7.79
CA LEU A 228 13.86 -20.50 9.03
C LEU A 228 14.87 -19.39 8.73
N TYR A 229 14.49 -18.15 8.92
CA TYR A 229 15.43 -17.03 8.98
C TYR A 229 15.65 -16.67 10.44
N ILE A 230 16.84 -16.99 10.95
CA ILE A 230 17.32 -16.52 12.24
C ILE A 230 18.14 -15.26 11.95
N LYS A 231 17.77 -14.15 12.57
CA LYS A 231 18.61 -12.96 12.56
C LYS A 231 19.76 -13.22 13.54
N GLU A 232 20.90 -13.65 13.04
CA GLU A 232 22.15 -13.64 13.83
C GLU A 232 22.59 -12.21 14.00
N SER A 233 22.57 -11.72 15.24
CA SER A 233 23.36 -10.54 15.61
C SER A 233 24.80 -11.00 15.89
N ILE A 234 25.63 -11.02 14.86
CA ILE A 234 27.06 -11.16 15.02
C ILE A 234 27.65 -9.78 15.26
N GLY A 235 27.95 -9.47 16.53
CA GLY A 235 28.72 -8.30 16.96
C GLY A 235 28.37 -6.99 16.26
N ASP A 236 27.86 -6.01 16.99
CA ASP A 236 27.69 -4.57 16.67
C ASP A 236 27.29 -4.12 15.23
N LYS A 237 26.92 -5.02 14.34
CA LYS A 237 26.37 -4.70 13.02
C LYS A 237 25.05 -5.43 12.81
N SER A 238 23.96 -4.71 13.01
CA SER A 238 22.63 -5.11 12.55
C SER A 238 22.59 -4.94 11.02
N TYR A 239 22.41 -6.01 10.30
CA TYR A 239 22.04 -6.01 8.89
C TYR A 239 20.55 -6.18 8.75
#